data_b7043a0dcea337e1bf432cda6414ff4e
#
_entry.id   b7043a0dcea337e1bf432cda6414ff4e
#
_cell.length_a   1.000
_cell.length_b   1.000
_cell.length_c   1.000
_cell.angle_alpha   90.00
_cell.angle_beta   90.00
_cell.angle_gamma   90.00
#
_symmetry.space_group_name_H-M   'P 1'
#
loop_
_entity.id
_entity.type
_entity.pdbx_description
1 polymer ?
#
loop_
_entity_poly.entity_id
_entity_poly.type
_entity_poly.pdbx_seq_one_letter_code
_entity_poly.pdbx_strand_id
1 'polypeptide(L)'
;ISTAGVPVVHADEAANWQNKIDVLILCGGSATDLPVQTPAFAKLFHVVDSFDTHARIPEHFAAVDQAAKATGHIGIISVGWDPGLFSLARVYSNAILPAGKDYTFWGKGVSQGHSDAIRRIAGVKDAKQYTIPVESALAAVRSGANPQLTTRQKHTRECFVVLDEGADAARVEQEIKTMPNYFDEYDTTVHFISEEELQKNHSGLAHGGFVIRSG
;
A
#
# COMPACT_ATOMS: atom_id res chain seq x y z
N ILE A 1 7.55 14.97 11.91
CA ILE A 1 8.52 13.92 12.27
C ILE A 1 9.78 14.62 12.76
N SER A 2 10.26 14.29 13.97
CA SER A 2 11.55 14.79 14.46
C SER A 2 12.68 14.00 13.81
N THR A 3 13.60 14.70 13.15
CA THR A 3 14.82 14.12 12.56
C THR A 3 16.06 14.50 13.36
N ALA A 4 15.89 14.81 14.66
CA ALA A 4 16.97 15.27 15.53
C ALA A 4 18.20 14.35 15.43
N GLY A 5 19.34 14.92 15.04
CA GLY A 5 20.59 14.19 14.87
C GLY A 5 20.76 13.42 13.55
N VAL A 6 19.76 13.43 12.66
CA VAL A 6 19.85 12.80 11.33
C VAL A 6 19.80 13.91 10.26
N PRO A 7 20.81 14.01 9.37
CA PRO A 7 20.78 14.97 8.28
C PRO A 7 19.62 14.65 7.31
N VAL A 8 18.91 15.69 6.90
CA VAL A 8 17.87 15.61 5.87
C VAL A 8 18.31 16.44 4.69
N VAL A 9 18.36 15.83 3.53
CA VAL A 9 18.79 16.45 2.27
C VAL A 9 17.75 16.20 1.18
N HIS A 10 17.79 17.00 0.12
CA HIS A 10 16.92 16.75 -1.03
C HIS A 10 17.35 15.48 -1.77
N ALA A 11 16.40 14.76 -2.36
CA ALA A 11 16.68 13.51 -3.08
C ALA A 11 17.65 13.67 -4.26
N ASP A 12 17.65 14.86 -4.90
CA ASP A 12 18.58 15.19 -5.99
C ASP A 12 20.04 15.25 -5.54
N GLU A 13 20.30 15.40 -4.24
CA GLU A 13 21.64 15.41 -3.65
C GLU A 13 22.15 14.00 -3.34
N ALA A 14 21.36 12.96 -3.58
CA ALA A 14 21.71 11.57 -3.22
C ALA A 14 23.07 11.14 -3.78
N ALA A 15 23.43 11.57 -4.99
CA ALA A 15 24.73 11.27 -5.60
C ALA A 15 25.93 11.70 -4.74
N ASN A 16 25.80 12.75 -3.93
CA ASN A 16 26.85 13.24 -3.02
C ASN A 16 27.10 12.30 -1.83
N TRP A 17 26.28 11.26 -1.69
CA TRP A 17 26.31 10.30 -0.59
C TRP A 17 26.81 8.90 -0.98
N GLN A 18 27.21 8.68 -2.25
CA GLN A 18 27.63 7.37 -2.76
C GLN A 18 28.72 6.68 -1.90
N ASN A 19 29.65 7.41 -1.33
CA ASN A 19 30.71 6.84 -0.48
C ASN A 19 30.36 6.84 1.03
N LYS A 20 29.12 7.16 1.38
CA LYS A 20 28.66 7.29 2.78
C LYS A 20 27.45 6.40 3.07
N ILE A 21 26.84 5.84 2.04
CA ILE A 21 25.67 4.99 2.13
C ILE A 21 25.97 3.69 1.38
N ASP A 22 25.82 2.55 2.04
CA ASP A 22 25.97 1.24 1.42
C ASP A 22 24.66 0.81 0.74
N VAL A 23 23.52 1.06 1.37
CA VAL A 23 22.18 0.65 0.89
C VAL A 23 21.20 1.80 1.05
N LEU A 24 20.47 2.11 -0.02
CA LEU A 24 19.40 3.10 -0.03
C LEU A 24 18.04 2.40 0.04
N ILE A 25 17.23 2.74 1.06
CA ILE A 25 15.85 2.25 1.20
C ILE A 25 14.91 3.29 0.59
N LEU A 26 14.14 2.87 -0.42
CA LEU A 26 13.20 3.71 -1.14
C LEU A 26 11.77 3.46 -0.66
N CYS A 27 11.15 4.48 -0.09
CA CYS A 27 9.82 4.43 0.51
C CYS A 27 8.78 5.29 -0.25
N GLY A 28 9.03 5.57 -1.53
CA GLY A 28 8.12 6.30 -2.40
C GLY A 28 6.87 5.50 -2.77
N GLY A 29 5.91 6.16 -3.41
CA GLY A 29 4.68 5.53 -3.88
C GLY A 29 4.92 4.63 -5.10
N SER A 30 4.32 3.43 -5.08
CA SER A 30 4.47 2.45 -6.18
C SER A 30 3.83 2.90 -7.50
N ALA A 31 2.82 3.77 -7.44
CA ALA A 31 2.14 4.23 -8.64
C ALA A 31 2.98 5.24 -9.45
N THR A 32 3.75 6.10 -8.78
CA THR A 32 4.40 7.28 -9.37
C THR A 32 5.89 7.36 -9.13
N ASP A 33 6.35 7.08 -7.90
CA ASP A 33 7.71 7.41 -7.49
C ASP A 33 8.70 6.26 -7.77
N LEU A 34 8.42 5.07 -7.25
CA LEU A 34 9.32 3.92 -7.33
C LEU A 34 9.65 3.47 -8.77
N PRO A 35 8.71 3.51 -9.74
CA PRO A 35 9.04 3.15 -11.13
C PRO A 35 10.16 4.01 -11.73
N VAL A 36 10.32 5.23 -11.25
CA VAL A 36 11.35 6.18 -11.70
C VAL A 36 12.56 6.16 -10.77
N GLN A 37 12.32 6.25 -9.47
CA GLN A 37 13.38 6.40 -8.47
C GLN A 37 14.23 5.14 -8.33
N THR A 38 13.62 3.95 -8.26
CA THR A 38 14.39 2.73 -8.00
C THR A 38 15.40 2.45 -9.10
N PRO A 39 15.07 2.45 -10.40
CA PRO A 39 16.07 2.26 -11.45
C PRO A 39 17.13 3.39 -11.50
N ALA A 40 16.74 4.64 -11.17
CA ALA A 40 17.68 5.76 -11.17
C ALA A 40 18.72 5.60 -10.05
N PHE A 41 18.28 5.29 -8.83
CA PHE A 41 19.17 5.13 -7.69
C PHE A 41 19.94 3.80 -7.70
N ALA A 42 19.43 2.75 -8.33
CA ALA A 42 20.15 1.49 -8.53
C ALA A 42 21.45 1.65 -9.32
N LYS A 43 21.60 2.72 -10.09
CA LYS A 43 22.86 3.09 -10.76
C LYS A 43 23.91 3.67 -9.80
N LEU A 44 23.50 4.09 -8.62
CA LEU A 44 24.36 4.81 -7.66
C LEU A 44 24.61 4.02 -6.37
N PHE A 45 23.66 3.16 -5.97
CA PHE A 45 23.62 2.47 -4.69
C PHE A 45 23.10 1.04 -4.83
N HIS A 46 23.36 0.21 -3.85
CA HIS A 46 22.48 -0.93 -3.57
C HIS A 46 21.13 -0.39 -3.09
N VAL A 47 20.03 -0.92 -3.61
CA VAL A 47 18.69 -0.40 -3.32
C VAL A 47 17.76 -1.46 -2.78
N VAL A 48 16.85 -1.03 -1.90
CA VAL A 48 15.70 -1.81 -1.44
C VAL A 48 14.45 -0.96 -1.61
N ASP A 49 13.40 -1.51 -2.23
CA ASP A 49 12.11 -0.82 -2.35
C ASP A 49 10.93 -1.67 -1.89
N SER A 50 9.79 -1.03 -1.73
CA SER A 50 8.51 -1.63 -1.35
C SER A 50 7.47 -1.59 -2.48
N PHE A 51 7.90 -1.67 -3.74
CA PHE A 51 7.00 -1.63 -4.90
C PHE A 51 5.91 -2.69 -4.82
N ASP A 52 4.63 -2.29 -4.88
CA ASP A 52 3.48 -3.17 -4.64
C ASP A 52 2.43 -3.19 -5.77
N THR A 53 2.67 -2.56 -6.89
CA THR A 53 1.79 -2.66 -8.06
C THR A 53 1.99 -4.04 -8.73
N HIS A 54 1.30 -5.06 -8.22
CA HIS A 54 1.51 -6.47 -8.55
C HIS A 54 1.61 -6.75 -10.05
N ALA A 55 0.70 -6.21 -10.85
CA ALA A 55 0.69 -6.42 -12.30
C ALA A 55 1.94 -5.90 -13.02
N ARG A 56 2.65 -4.95 -12.41
CA ARG A 56 3.83 -4.29 -12.99
C ARG A 56 5.15 -4.74 -12.37
N ILE A 57 5.14 -5.68 -11.42
CA ILE A 57 6.38 -6.19 -10.80
C ILE A 57 7.37 -6.73 -11.83
N PRO A 58 6.98 -7.51 -12.86
CA PRO A 58 7.94 -7.99 -13.85
C PRO A 58 8.63 -6.88 -14.66
N GLU A 59 7.87 -5.82 -15.00
CA GLU A 59 8.41 -4.65 -15.69
C GLU A 59 9.40 -3.88 -14.79
N HIS A 60 8.99 -3.64 -13.55
CA HIS A 60 9.82 -2.96 -12.56
C HIS A 60 11.10 -3.74 -12.24
N PHE A 61 11.00 -5.07 -12.08
CA PHE A 61 12.15 -5.95 -11.91
C PHE A 61 13.14 -5.79 -13.07
N ALA A 62 12.68 -5.86 -14.31
CA ALA A 62 13.55 -5.77 -15.48
C ALA A 62 14.30 -4.42 -15.54
N ALA A 63 13.61 -3.32 -15.22
CA ALA A 63 14.21 -1.98 -15.18
C ALA A 63 15.28 -1.85 -14.09
N VAL A 64 15.01 -2.33 -12.89
CA VAL A 64 15.94 -2.28 -11.75
C VAL A 64 17.13 -3.22 -11.98
N ASP A 65 16.89 -4.44 -12.46
CA ASP A 65 17.94 -5.42 -12.77
C ASP A 65 18.92 -4.89 -13.81
N GLN A 66 18.41 -4.30 -14.89
CA GLN A 66 19.25 -3.67 -15.92
C GLN A 66 20.11 -2.54 -15.34
N ALA A 67 19.51 -1.67 -14.53
CA ALA A 67 20.20 -0.53 -13.95
C ALA A 67 21.29 -0.96 -12.95
N ALA A 68 20.97 -1.89 -12.05
CA ALA A 68 21.88 -2.40 -11.04
C ALA A 68 23.05 -3.18 -11.67
N LYS A 69 22.79 -4.06 -12.64
CA LYS A 69 23.83 -4.81 -13.35
C LYS A 69 24.83 -3.92 -14.08
N ALA A 70 24.37 -2.81 -14.65
CA ALA A 70 25.24 -1.89 -15.39
C ALA A 70 26.33 -1.25 -14.50
N THR A 71 26.14 -1.22 -13.19
CA THR A 71 27.03 -0.57 -12.22
C THR A 71 27.54 -1.50 -11.12
N GLY A 72 27.17 -2.78 -11.15
CA GLY A 72 27.57 -3.77 -10.15
C GLY A 72 26.86 -3.64 -8.80
N HIS A 73 25.71 -2.96 -8.77
CA HIS A 73 24.88 -2.84 -7.57
C HIS A 73 23.87 -3.99 -7.45
N ILE A 74 23.23 -4.09 -6.29
CA ILE A 74 22.18 -5.06 -5.99
C ILE A 74 20.87 -4.28 -5.79
N GLY A 75 19.80 -4.72 -6.45
CA GLY A 75 18.44 -4.25 -6.19
C GLY A 75 17.60 -5.35 -5.56
N ILE A 76 16.95 -5.06 -4.44
CA ILE A 76 15.95 -5.91 -3.82
C ILE A 76 14.63 -5.13 -3.89
N ILE A 77 13.68 -5.64 -4.66
CA ILE A 77 12.42 -4.95 -4.89
C ILE A 77 11.25 -5.64 -4.17
N SER A 78 10.15 -4.91 -4.01
CA SER A 78 8.88 -5.46 -3.52
C SER A 78 8.98 -6.04 -2.10
N VAL A 79 9.73 -5.40 -1.23
CA VAL A 79 9.94 -5.81 0.16
C VAL A 79 8.95 -5.06 1.07
N GLY A 80 7.75 -5.61 1.21
CA GLY A 80 6.69 -5.04 2.04
C GLY A 80 5.87 -6.12 2.74
N TRP A 81 4.60 -5.84 2.96
CA TRP A 81 3.64 -6.83 3.45
C TRP A 81 3.21 -7.78 2.33
N ASP A 82 2.67 -7.22 1.23
CA ASP A 82 2.18 -7.96 0.07
C ASP A 82 2.35 -7.10 -1.19
N PRO A 83 3.37 -7.35 -1.98
CA PRO A 83 4.35 -8.45 -1.88
C PRO A 83 5.37 -8.27 -0.76
N GLY A 84 5.98 -9.39 -0.35
CA GLY A 84 6.99 -9.45 0.70
C GLY A 84 6.66 -10.52 1.73
N LEU A 85 6.38 -10.14 2.97
CA LEU A 85 6.14 -11.08 4.07
C LEU A 85 5.01 -12.07 3.76
N PHE A 86 3.90 -11.62 3.19
CA PHE A 86 2.78 -12.50 2.84
C PHE A 86 3.10 -13.41 1.66
N SER A 87 3.97 -13.00 0.75
CA SER A 87 4.45 -13.87 -0.31
C SER A 87 5.22 -15.07 0.26
N LEU A 88 6.11 -14.83 1.22
CA LEU A 88 6.83 -15.89 1.95
C LEU A 88 5.86 -16.76 2.76
N ALA A 89 4.89 -16.15 3.46
CA ALA A 89 3.88 -16.88 4.22
C ALA A 89 3.05 -17.82 3.32
N ARG A 90 2.69 -17.39 2.11
CA ARG A 90 1.97 -18.25 1.14
C ARG A 90 2.83 -19.42 0.66
N VAL A 91 4.10 -19.18 0.33
CA VAL A 91 5.02 -20.27 -0.06
C VAL A 91 5.14 -21.29 1.05
N TYR A 92 5.35 -20.84 2.29
CA TYR A 92 5.45 -21.72 3.45
C TYR A 92 4.16 -22.49 3.72
N SER A 93 3.02 -21.81 3.71
CA SER A 93 1.70 -22.44 3.90
C SER A 93 1.39 -23.46 2.79
N ASN A 94 1.82 -23.18 1.55
CA ASN A 94 1.66 -24.10 0.43
C ASN A 94 2.47 -25.40 0.63
N ALA A 95 3.62 -25.33 1.25
CA ALA A 95 4.40 -26.54 1.59
C ALA A 95 3.70 -27.39 2.66
N ILE A 96 2.97 -26.76 3.60
CA ILE A 96 2.25 -27.46 4.68
C ILE A 96 0.92 -28.04 4.19
N LEU A 97 0.17 -27.28 3.40
CA LEU A 97 -1.16 -27.65 2.89
C LEU A 97 -1.22 -27.45 1.36
N PRO A 98 -0.64 -28.37 0.56
CA PRO A 98 -0.46 -28.14 -0.88
C PRO A 98 -1.78 -27.96 -1.65
N ALA A 99 -2.85 -28.67 -1.27
CA ALA A 99 -4.15 -28.61 -1.93
C ALA A 99 -5.01 -27.40 -1.53
N GLY A 100 -4.61 -26.65 -0.50
CA GLY A 100 -5.37 -25.50 -0.01
C GLY A 100 -5.32 -24.28 -0.94
N LYS A 101 -6.18 -23.30 -0.66
CA LYS A 101 -6.22 -21.99 -1.31
C LYS A 101 -5.83 -20.90 -0.33
N ASP A 102 -5.15 -19.89 -0.84
CA ASP A 102 -4.75 -18.71 -0.05
C ASP A 102 -5.78 -17.61 -0.14
N TYR A 103 -6.12 -17.04 1.00
CA TYR A 103 -6.99 -15.87 1.13
C TYR A 103 -6.26 -14.82 1.95
N THR A 104 -6.13 -13.62 1.39
CA THR A 104 -5.56 -12.47 2.11
C THR A 104 -6.68 -11.53 2.53
N PHE A 105 -6.67 -11.17 3.81
CA PHE A 105 -7.56 -10.18 4.39
C PHE A 105 -6.76 -9.05 5.04
N TRP A 106 -7.25 -7.82 4.89
CA TRP A 106 -6.68 -6.61 5.44
C TRP A 106 -7.64 -5.99 6.47
N GLY A 107 -7.09 -5.39 7.51
CA GLY A 107 -7.87 -4.66 8.51
C GLY A 107 -8.18 -5.49 9.76
N LYS A 108 -9.09 -5.05 10.62
CA LYS A 108 -9.75 -3.75 10.52
C LYS A 108 -8.74 -2.65 10.84
N GLY A 109 -8.64 -1.60 10.01
CA GLY A 109 -7.76 -0.48 10.32
C GLY A 109 -7.48 0.45 9.14
N VAL A 110 -6.72 1.51 9.43
CA VAL A 110 -6.42 2.59 8.49
C VAL A 110 -5.45 2.13 7.39
N SER A 111 -5.84 2.30 6.14
CA SER A 111 -4.95 2.15 4.98
C SER A 111 -4.27 3.46 4.65
N GLN A 112 -2.94 3.48 4.69
CA GLN A 112 -2.16 4.69 4.42
C GLN A 112 -2.25 5.10 2.95
N GLY A 113 -2.05 4.18 2.02
CA GLY A 113 -2.08 4.46 0.59
C GLY A 113 -3.45 4.94 0.10
N HIS A 114 -4.54 4.30 0.57
CA HIS A 114 -5.90 4.73 0.22
C HIS A 114 -6.26 6.07 0.85
N SER A 115 -5.83 6.33 2.08
CA SER A 115 -6.01 7.64 2.73
C SER A 115 -5.26 8.74 1.96
N ASP A 116 -4.05 8.45 1.49
CA ASP A 116 -3.27 9.38 0.69
C ASP A 116 -3.93 9.68 -0.67
N ALA A 117 -4.48 8.66 -1.32
CA ALA A 117 -5.21 8.84 -2.58
C ALA A 117 -6.41 9.77 -2.43
N ILE A 118 -7.17 9.65 -1.34
CA ILE A 118 -8.29 10.56 -1.03
C ILE A 118 -7.80 12.00 -0.80
N ARG A 119 -6.72 12.18 -0.05
CA ARG A 119 -6.16 13.51 0.24
C ARG A 119 -5.67 14.27 -1.01
N ARG A 120 -5.47 13.57 -2.11
CA ARG A 120 -5.08 14.19 -3.39
C ARG A 120 -6.27 14.70 -4.21
N ILE A 121 -7.49 14.42 -3.79
CA ILE A 121 -8.71 14.94 -4.44
C ILE A 121 -8.85 16.43 -4.10
N ALA A 122 -9.10 17.27 -5.10
CA ALA A 122 -9.30 18.70 -4.90
C ALA A 122 -10.48 18.96 -3.93
N GLY A 123 -10.31 19.84 -2.95
CA GLY A 123 -11.29 20.14 -1.92
C GLY A 123 -11.29 19.18 -0.73
N VAL A 124 -10.34 18.24 -0.66
CA VAL A 124 -10.12 17.40 0.52
C VAL A 124 -8.95 17.97 1.33
N LYS A 125 -9.22 18.33 2.58
CA LYS A 125 -8.22 18.82 3.54
C LYS A 125 -7.44 17.68 4.20
N ASP A 126 -8.13 16.64 4.66
CA ASP A 126 -7.56 15.42 5.24
C ASP A 126 -8.54 14.25 5.12
N ALA A 127 -8.00 13.03 5.19
CA ALA A 127 -8.82 11.83 5.14
C ALA A 127 -8.16 10.63 5.81
N LYS A 128 -9.00 9.73 6.34
CA LYS A 128 -8.63 8.39 6.79
C LYS A 128 -9.57 7.37 6.16
N GLN A 129 -8.98 6.32 5.60
CA GLN A 129 -9.74 5.21 5.03
C GLN A 129 -9.49 3.94 5.83
N TYR A 130 -10.56 3.25 6.17
CA TYR A 130 -10.53 1.97 6.86
C TYR A 130 -10.87 0.84 5.90
N THR A 131 -10.00 -0.17 5.85
CA THR A 131 -10.31 -1.45 5.23
C THR A 131 -10.91 -2.39 6.26
N ILE A 132 -12.07 -2.97 5.95
CA ILE A 132 -12.84 -3.78 6.90
C ILE A 132 -13.13 -5.13 6.24
N PRO A 133 -12.64 -6.24 6.81
CA PRO A 133 -12.97 -7.57 6.32
C PRO A 133 -14.46 -7.87 6.48
N VAL A 134 -15.05 -8.53 5.50
CA VAL A 134 -16.44 -9.01 5.58
C VAL A 134 -16.47 -10.30 6.41
N GLU A 135 -17.13 -10.27 7.56
CA GLU A 135 -17.15 -11.37 8.52
C GLU A 135 -17.71 -12.69 7.95
N SER A 136 -18.74 -12.60 7.10
CA SER A 136 -19.28 -13.80 6.44
C SER A 136 -18.28 -14.47 5.48
N ALA A 137 -17.45 -13.66 4.80
CA ALA A 137 -16.38 -14.17 3.95
C ALA A 137 -15.28 -14.84 4.79
N LEU A 138 -14.89 -14.21 5.92
CA LEU A 138 -13.96 -14.81 6.87
C LEU A 138 -14.46 -16.14 7.41
N ALA A 139 -15.72 -16.20 7.85
CA ALA A 139 -16.32 -17.41 8.35
C ALA A 139 -16.35 -18.52 7.29
N ALA A 140 -16.73 -18.21 6.05
CA ALA A 140 -16.73 -19.17 4.95
C ALA A 140 -15.31 -19.71 4.64
N VAL A 141 -14.29 -18.87 4.66
CA VAL A 141 -12.91 -19.33 4.47
C VAL A 141 -12.45 -20.20 5.62
N ARG A 142 -12.71 -19.81 6.87
CA ARG A 142 -12.32 -20.56 8.07
C ARG A 142 -13.04 -21.91 8.20
N SER A 143 -14.22 -22.08 7.61
CA SER A 143 -14.95 -23.34 7.61
C SER A 143 -14.36 -24.41 6.66
N GLY A 144 -13.37 -24.06 5.85
CA GLY A 144 -12.82 -24.96 4.83
C GLY A 144 -13.63 -25.04 3.53
N ALA A 145 -14.64 -24.19 3.35
CA ALA A 145 -15.52 -24.21 2.18
C ALA A 145 -14.83 -23.80 0.88
N ASN A 146 -13.63 -23.23 0.95
CA ASN A 146 -12.83 -22.74 -0.20
C ASN A 146 -13.64 -21.86 -1.19
N PRO A 147 -14.34 -20.81 -0.73
CA PRO A 147 -15.20 -20.00 -1.57
C PRO A 147 -14.40 -19.25 -2.66
N GLN A 148 -15.03 -19.00 -3.80
CA GLN A 148 -14.54 -18.00 -4.74
C GLN A 148 -15.07 -16.65 -4.29
N LEU A 149 -14.16 -15.73 -3.94
CA LEU A 149 -14.51 -14.40 -3.41
C LEU A 149 -13.94 -13.31 -4.30
N THR A 150 -14.81 -12.39 -4.72
CA THR A 150 -14.39 -11.14 -5.36
C THR A 150 -13.79 -10.18 -4.33
N THR A 151 -13.13 -9.13 -4.80
CA THR A 151 -12.60 -8.04 -3.97
C THR A 151 -13.70 -7.46 -3.07
N ARG A 152 -14.86 -7.14 -3.64
CA ARG A 152 -16.05 -6.61 -2.96
C ARG A 152 -16.61 -7.53 -1.88
N GLN A 153 -16.56 -8.85 -2.11
CA GLN A 153 -17.04 -9.82 -1.14
C GLN A 153 -16.08 -10.00 0.05
N LYS A 154 -14.80 -9.65 -0.10
CA LYS A 154 -13.80 -9.80 0.96
C LYS A 154 -13.71 -8.60 1.89
N HIS A 155 -13.88 -7.39 1.37
CA HIS A 155 -13.68 -6.16 2.12
C HIS A 155 -14.68 -5.09 1.75
N THR A 156 -15.03 -4.27 2.74
CA THR A 156 -15.66 -2.96 2.57
C THR A 156 -14.68 -1.84 2.86
N ARG A 157 -15.03 -0.63 2.44
CA ARG A 157 -14.25 0.59 2.66
C ARG A 157 -15.08 1.61 3.42
N GLU A 158 -14.51 2.18 4.47
CA GLU A 158 -15.09 3.30 5.21
C GLU A 158 -14.11 4.48 5.15
N CYS A 159 -14.57 5.62 4.66
CA CYS A 159 -13.75 6.82 4.47
C CYS A 159 -14.29 7.93 5.37
N PHE A 160 -13.41 8.52 6.17
CA PHE A 160 -13.67 9.70 6.99
C PHE A 160 -12.91 10.85 6.39
N VAL A 161 -13.63 11.86 5.90
CA VAL A 161 -13.09 12.91 5.04
C VAL A 161 -13.39 14.29 5.62
N VAL A 162 -12.36 15.12 5.73
CA VAL A 162 -12.48 16.54 6.07
C VAL A 162 -12.37 17.32 4.77
N LEU A 163 -13.37 18.13 4.49
CA LEU A 163 -13.40 18.99 3.32
C LEU A 163 -12.78 20.36 3.58
N ASP A 164 -12.27 20.97 2.54
CA ASP A 164 -11.98 22.41 2.53
C ASP A 164 -13.30 23.20 2.57
N GLU A 165 -13.24 24.44 3.04
CA GLU A 165 -14.40 25.33 3.09
C GLU A 165 -14.97 25.56 1.67
N GLY A 166 -16.28 25.32 1.51
CA GLY A 166 -16.97 25.48 0.23
C GLY A 166 -16.76 24.33 -0.78
N ALA A 167 -16.08 23.25 -0.42
CA ALA A 167 -15.91 22.12 -1.31
C ALA A 167 -17.24 21.38 -1.55
N ASP A 168 -17.41 20.86 -2.77
CA ASP A 168 -18.57 20.07 -3.17
C ASP A 168 -18.44 18.63 -2.65
N ALA A 169 -19.17 18.32 -1.56
CA ALA A 169 -19.17 17.01 -0.94
C ALA A 169 -19.66 15.90 -1.88
N ALA A 170 -20.68 16.15 -2.70
CA ALA A 170 -21.24 15.14 -3.60
C ALA A 170 -20.23 14.77 -4.70
N ARG A 171 -19.52 15.75 -5.24
CA ARG A 171 -18.43 15.53 -6.21
C ARG A 171 -17.31 14.71 -5.58
N VAL A 172 -16.85 15.09 -4.38
CA VAL A 172 -15.76 14.38 -3.69
C VAL A 172 -16.16 12.94 -3.39
N GLU A 173 -17.39 12.70 -2.90
CA GLU A 173 -17.88 11.35 -2.65
C GLU A 173 -17.90 10.51 -3.93
N GLN A 174 -18.38 11.08 -5.05
CA GLN A 174 -18.39 10.39 -6.34
C GLN A 174 -16.98 10.08 -6.83
N GLU A 175 -16.04 11.01 -6.73
CA GLU A 175 -14.64 10.79 -7.11
C GLU A 175 -13.98 9.68 -6.28
N ILE A 176 -14.25 9.63 -4.98
CA ILE A 176 -13.76 8.54 -4.12
C ILE A 176 -14.32 7.21 -4.61
N LYS A 177 -15.65 7.08 -4.70
CA LYS A 177 -16.31 5.80 -5.00
C LYS A 177 -15.97 5.23 -6.38
N THR A 178 -15.59 6.09 -7.33
CA THR A 178 -15.25 5.69 -8.70
C THR A 178 -13.75 5.68 -8.99
N MET A 179 -12.91 5.93 -8.00
CA MET A 179 -11.45 5.99 -8.18
C MET A 179 -10.90 4.63 -8.58
N PRO A 180 -10.32 4.50 -9.79
CA PRO A 180 -9.78 3.24 -10.29
C PRO A 180 -8.65 2.71 -9.41
N ASN A 181 -8.57 1.40 -9.27
CA ASN A 181 -7.55 0.68 -8.49
C ASN A 181 -7.62 0.88 -6.96
N TYR A 182 -8.47 1.77 -6.47
CA TYR A 182 -8.58 2.06 -5.04
C TYR A 182 -9.95 1.74 -4.47
N PHE A 183 -11.03 2.17 -5.13
CA PHE A 183 -12.39 2.13 -4.56
C PHE A 183 -13.46 1.56 -5.48
N ASP A 184 -13.29 1.59 -6.78
CA ASP A 184 -14.29 1.21 -7.78
C ASP A 184 -14.74 -0.27 -7.68
N GLU A 185 -13.87 -1.13 -7.15
CA GLU A 185 -14.19 -2.55 -6.91
C GLU A 185 -14.73 -2.86 -5.51
N TYR A 186 -15.04 -1.84 -4.69
CA TYR A 186 -15.45 -2.02 -3.30
C TYR A 186 -16.79 -1.37 -2.99
N ASP A 187 -17.48 -1.90 -1.97
CA ASP A 187 -18.57 -1.17 -1.31
C ASP A 187 -17.94 -0.15 -0.37
N THR A 188 -18.07 1.13 -0.76
CA THR A 188 -17.43 2.26 -0.09
C THR A 188 -18.46 3.20 0.53
N THR A 189 -18.32 3.46 1.82
CA THR A 189 -19.07 4.48 2.56
C THR A 189 -18.17 5.68 2.82
N VAL A 190 -18.68 6.88 2.59
CA VAL A 190 -17.95 8.13 2.84
C VAL A 190 -18.69 8.94 3.90
N HIS A 191 -17.97 9.36 4.92
CA HIS A 191 -18.43 10.21 6.02
C HIS A 191 -17.68 11.53 5.96
N PHE A 192 -18.41 12.64 5.87
CA PHE A 192 -17.81 13.97 5.99
C PHE A 192 -17.85 14.39 7.44
N ILE A 193 -16.70 14.69 8.03
CA ILE A 193 -16.52 14.98 9.45
C ILE A 193 -15.64 16.22 9.65
N SER A 194 -15.62 16.74 10.88
CA SER A 194 -14.72 17.83 11.24
C SER A 194 -13.26 17.35 11.40
N GLU A 195 -12.32 18.29 11.31
CA GLU A 195 -10.91 18.02 11.57
C GLU A 195 -10.67 17.55 13.02
N GLU A 196 -11.38 18.15 13.96
CA GLU A 196 -11.32 17.77 15.38
C GLU A 196 -11.75 16.31 15.57
N GLU A 197 -12.85 15.90 14.94
CA GLU A 197 -13.33 14.53 14.98
C GLU A 197 -12.34 13.55 14.36
N LEU A 198 -11.75 13.90 13.21
CA LEU A 198 -10.74 13.09 12.55
C LEU A 198 -9.52 12.86 13.45
N GLN A 199 -9.01 13.92 14.06
CA GLN A 199 -7.86 13.84 14.97
C GLN A 199 -8.16 13.06 16.24
N LYS A 200 -9.32 13.24 16.81
CA LYS A 200 -9.73 12.60 18.08
C LYS A 200 -10.01 11.11 17.91
N ASN A 201 -10.74 10.73 16.84
CA ASN A 201 -11.32 9.40 16.70
C ASN A 201 -10.61 8.53 15.65
N HIS A 202 -9.82 9.13 14.76
CA HIS A 202 -9.25 8.44 13.59
C HIS A 202 -7.72 8.58 13.48
N SER A 203 -7.04 8.90 14.59
CA SER A 203 -5.57 8.97 14.68
C SER A 203 -4.87 7.62 14.88
N GLY A 204 -5.61 6.52 14.74
CA GLY A 204 -5.13 5.17 15.00
C GLY A 204 -4.02 4.70 14.06
N LEU A 205 -3.40 3.57 14.44
CA LEU A 205 -2.33 2.94 13.68
C LEU A 205 -2.82 2.39 12.34
N ALA A 206 -1.88 2.22 11.42
CA ALA A 206 -2.11 1.55 10.15
C ALA A 206 -2.68 0.13 10.37
N HIS A 207 -3.49 -0.33 9.42
CA HIS A 207 -4.05 -1.68 9.48
C HIS A 207 -2.96 -2.75 9.33
N GLY A 208 -3.19 -3.88 9.96
CA GLY A 208 -2.49 -5.12 9.66
C GLY A 208 -3.23 -5.93 8.60
N GLY A 209 -2.76 -7.15 8.41
CA GLY A 209 -3.40 -8.12 7.54
C GLY A 209 -3.02 -9.53 7.94
N PHE A 210 -3.68 -10.51 7.34
CA PHE A 210 -3.39 -11.91 7.56
C PHE A 210 -3.72 -12.77 6.33
N VAL A 211 -3.01 -13.86 6.21
CA VAL A 211 -3.24 -14.88 5.18
C VAL A 211 -3.88 -16.10 5.85
N ILE A 212 -4.95 -16.60 5.27
CA ILE A 212 -5.55 -17.89 5.64
C ILE A 212 -5.31 -18.84 4.48
N ARG A 213 -4.69 -19.97 4.75
CA ARG A 213 -4.70 -21.10 3.83
C ARG A 213 -5.72 -22.12 4.31
N SER A 214 -6.66 -22.45 3.45
CA SER A 214 -7.80 -23.31 3.75
C SER A 214 -8.02 -24.33 2.63
N GLY A 215 -8.43 -25.55 2.99
CA GLY A 215 -8.68 -26.65 2.06
C GLY A 215 -8.68 -27.99 2.73
#